data_26123ec18ce6e4a1aeef9d8ac311c1d5
#
_entry.id   26123ec18ce6e4a1aeef9d8ac311c1d5
#
_cell.length_a   1.000
_cell.length_b   1.000
_cell.length_c   1.000
_cell.angle_alpha   90.00
_cell.angle_beta   90.00
_cell.angle_gamma   90.00
#
_symmetry.space_group_name_H-M   'P 1'
#
loop_
_entity.id
_entity.type
_entity.pdbx_description
1 polymer ?
#
loop_
_entity_poly.entity_id
_entity_poly.type
_entity_poly.pdbx_seq_one_letter_code
_entity_poly.pdbx_strand_id
1 'polypeptide(L)'
;MSDRKENINFNLYEDIKKRTNGEIYLGVVGPVRTGKSTFVKRFMDLCVIPEIADANEKQRTIDELPQSSAGSTIMTTEPKFIPGESAAICMADDIKIKVRAIDCVGFMVDGAMGAEENGKERMVNTPWSKEPVPFSMAAQIGTEKVIEEHSTIGIVITTDGSFTGIERDNYVNAEQMAIDKLKKISKPFVVILNCVKPYAKESVQLAEAMKEKYGVNVYALNCDQLRKEDVDRVISGVLKEFPVSQLDFYAPAWVEVLESSHWLKMHIVDAALSILDNINVMKDAYLELNNTCEYIEKIDVKNVDMSTGRVEIEFKLSKDLYYKILSELTGTQINNEHELIDMIKSLSDKKNELGSFGDAISEVNLNGFGVVTPSKENIQLDEPVVIKNGNKYGVKIKAKVPSINLLKTEIMVEIAPIVGNRNQAEDLIEYIKGNMKDNPDGIWDTNIFGKTIEQIVSDGIYEKTHNMTTESMGKIGDTIEKVMNENSGLVCLIAVSYTHLTLPTILLV
;
A
#
# COMPACT_ATOMS: atom_id res chain seq x y z
N MET A 1 -21.86 -11.04 -19.25
CA MET A 1 -21.10 -12.05 -18.51
C MET A 1 -20.02 -12.56 -19.44
N SER A 2 -18.86 -12.00 -19.36
CA SER A 2 -17.72 -12.32 -20.24
C SER A 2 -16.73 -13.10 -19.39
N ASP A 3 -16.45 -14.33 -19.82
CA ASP A 3 -15.43 -15.20 -19.26
C ASP A 3 -14.10 -14.45 -19.15
N ARG A 4 -13.74 -14.05 -17.94
CA ARG A 4 -12.34 -13.80 -17.60
C ARG A 4 -11.65 -15.17 -17.66
N LYS A 5 -11.05 -15.48 -18.80
CA LYS A 5 -10.14 -16.61 -18.93
C LYS A 5 -9.01 -16.38 -17.93
N GLU A 6 -9.05 -17.15 -16.86
CA GLU A 6 -7.96 -17.33 -15.92
C GLU A 6 -6.76 -17.89 -16.68
N ASN A 7 -5.86 -17.01 -17.11
CA ASN A 7 -4.50 -17.37 -17.51
C ASN A 7 -3.59 -17.31 -16.27
N ILE A 8 -4.01 -17.96 -15.21
CA ILE A 8 -3.15 -18.22 -14.07
C ILE A 8 -2.67 -19.66 -14.27
N ASN A 9 -1.36 -19.84 -14.40
CA ASN A 9 -0.71 -21.14 -14.30
C ASN A 9 -0.88 -21.63 -12.85
N PHE A 10 -2.07 -22.16 -12.59
CA PHE A 10 -2.48 -22.65 -11.29
C PHE A 10 -1.92 -24.06 -11.10
N ASN A 11 -0.80 -24.15 -10.39
CA ASN A 11 -0.29 -25.44 -9.95
C ASN A 11 -0.86 -25.75 -8.56
N LEU A 12 -2.05 -26.34 -8.51
CA LEU A 12 -2.81 -26.66 -7.32
C LEU A 12 -1.96 -27.30 -6.20
N TYR A 13 -1.12 -28.24 -6.57
CA TYR A 13 -0.33 -29.00 -5.61
C TYR A 13 0.90 -28.23 -5.11
N GLU A 14 1.49 -27.40 -5.94
CA GLU A 14 2.57 -26.51 -5.54
C GLU A 14 2.08 -25.43 -4.56
N ASP A 15 0.92 -24.88 -4.82
CA ASP A 15 0.31 -23.85 -3.98
C ASP A 15 -0.03 -24.43 -2.60
N ILE A 16 -0.63 -25.60 -2.54
CA ILE A 16 -0.94 -26.25 -1.27
C ILE A 16 0.33 -26.63 -0.51
N LYS A 17 1.37 -27.10 -1.22
CA LYS A 17 2.68 -27.39 -0.63
C LYS A 17 3.28 -26.17 0.06
N LYS A 18 3.27 -25.01 -0.61
CA LYS A 18 3.77 -23.77 -0.02
C LYS A 18 2.95 -23.32 1.18
N ARG A 19 1.63 -23.43 1.10
CA ARG A 19 0.70 -23.04 2.18
C ARG A 19 0.79 -23.93 3.40
N THR A 20 1.19 -25.18 3.25
CA THR A 20 1.28 -26.18 4.34
C THR A 20 2.71 -26.57 4.70
N ASN A 21 3.72 -25.82 4.23
CA ASN A 21 5.14 -26.16 4.41
C ASN A 21 5.52 -27.56 3.91
N GLY A 22 4.83 -28.05 2.89
CA GLY A 22 5.08 -29.36 2.29
C GLY A 22 4.47 -30.53 3.03
N GLU A 23 3.68 -30.34 4.09
CA GLU A 23 3.01 -31.39 4.84
C GLU A 23 1.50 -31.14 4.92
N ILE A 24 0.69 -32.07 4.42
CA ILE A 24 -0.76 -32.00 4.43
C ILE A 24 -1.32 -33.02 5.40
N TYR A 25 -1.86 -32.56 6.50
CA TYR A 25 -2.63 -33.37 7.44
C TYR A 25 -4.12 -33.10 7.21
N LEU A 26 -4.75 -34.00 6.47
CA LEU A 26 -6.15 -33.90 6.06
C LEU A 26 -7.07 -34.42 7.16
N GLY A 27 -7.67 -33.56 7.96
CA GLY A 27 -8.64 -33.93 8.99
C GLY A 27 -10.02 -34.17 8.39
N VAL A 28 -10.46 -35.44 8.33
CA VAL A 28 -11.78 -35.81 7.82
C VAL A 28 -12.73 -35.93 8.98
N VAL A 29 -13.62 -34.95 9.15
CA VAL A 29 -14.48 -34.78 10.33
C VAL A 29 -15.96 -34.69 9.95
N GLY A 30 -16.85 -34.60 10.91
CA GLY A 30 -18.29 -34.47 10.69
C GLY A 30 -19.11 -35.52 11.46
N PRO A 31 -20.42 -35.60 11.20
CA PRO A 31 -21.29 -36.55 11.86
C PRO A 31 -20.89 -38.01 11.62
N VAL A 32 -21.23 -38.90 12.52
CA VAL A 32 -21.02 -40.37 12.34
C VAL A 32 -21.78 -40.87 11.10
N ARG A 33 -21.24 -41.93 10.47
CA ARG A 33 -21.88 -42.63 9.33
C ARG A 33 -22.13 -41.83 8.08
N THR A 34 -21.44 -40.73 7.90
CA THR A 34 -21.57 -39.86 6.70
C THR A 34 -20.63 -40.28 5.55
N GLY A 35 -19.85 -41.36 5.70
CA GLY A 35 -18.93 -41.82 4.66
C GLY A 35 -17.51 -41.29 4.79
N LYS A 36 -17.07 -40.78 5.96
CA LYS A 36 -15.71 -40.30 6.22
C LYS A 36 -14.65 -41.32 5.82
N SER A 37 -14.71 -42.52 6.38
CA SER A 37 -13.76 -43.59 6.11
C SER A 37 -13.77 -44.01 4.61
N THR A 38 -14.93 -43.94 3.96
CA THR A 38 -15.05 -44.21 2.51
C THR A 38 -14.30 -43.13 1.71
N PHE A 39 -14.48 -41.86 2.06
CA PHE A 39 -13.75 -40.75 1.43
C PHE A 39 -12.24 -40.91 1.65
N VAL A 40 -11.79 -41.17 2.88
CA VAL A 40 -10.36 -41.36 3.18
C VAL A 40 -9.78 -42.47 2.33
N LYS A 41 -10.47 -43.65 2.28
CA LYS A 41 -10.03 -44.78 1.49
C LYS A 41 -9.90 -44.37 -0.01
N ARG A 42 -10.92 -43.77 -0.59
CA ARG A 42 -10.93 -43.38 -1.99
C ARG A 42 -9.89 -42.29 -2.30
N PHE A 43 -9.72 -41.33 -1.42
CA PHE A 43 -8.68 -40.34 -1.53
C PHE A 43 -7.28 -40.97 -1.57
N MET A 44 -7.01 -41.90 -0.65
CA MET A 44 -5.75 -42.63 -0.63
C MET A 44 -5.54 -43.48 -1.88
N ASP A 45 -6.57 -44.22 -2.31
CA ASP A 45 -6.51 -45.06 -3.53
C ASP A 45 -6.24 -44.23 -4.80
N LEU A 46 -6.81 -43.05 -4.89
CA LEU A 46 -6.72 -42.20 -6.12
C LEU A 46 -5.48 -41.30 -6.17
N CYS A 47 -5.09 -40.78 -5.02
CA CYS A 47 -4.12 -39.65 -4.99
C CYS A 47 -2.81 -39.98 -4.24
N VAL A 48 -2.80 -40.95 -3.34
CA VAL A 48 -1.62 -41.21 -2.49
C VAL A 48 -0.95 -42.52 -2.87
N ILE A 49 -1.67 -43.61 -2.85
CA ILE A 49 -1.11 -44.97 -3.07
C ILE A 49 -0.44 -45.12 -4.45
N PRO A 50 -0.99 -44.56 -5.55
CA PRO A 50 -0.35 -44.66 -6.86
C PRO A 50 1.04 -43.99 -6.89
N GLU A 51 1.23 -42.95 -6.11
CA GLU A 51 2.41 -42.07 -6.11
C GLU A 51 3.51 -42.52 -5.11
N ILE A 52 3.23 -43.52 -4.28
CA ILE A 52 4.23 -44.11 -3.37
C ILE A 52 5.21 -44.98 -4.15
N ALA A 53 6.48 -44.56 -4.15
CA ALA A 53 7.54 -45.26 -4.92
C ALA A 53 8.01 -46.56 -4.25
N ASP A 54 8.04 -46.60 -2.91
CA ASP A 54 8.48 -47.78 -2.16
C ASP A 54 7.36 -48.83 -2.03
N ALA A 55 7.61 -50.06 -2.48
CA ALA A 55 6.64 -51.13 -2.48
C ALA A 55 6.21 -51.57 -1.07
N ASN A 56 7.11 -51.52 -0.07
CA ASN A 56 6.81 -51.89 1.30
C ASN A 56 5.97 -50.81 1.99
N GLU A 57 6.32 -49.54 1.75
CA GLU A 57 5.52 -48.39 2.23
C GLU A 57 4.11 -48.39 1.60
N LYS A 58 4.04 -48.69 0.29
CA LYS A 58 2.77 -48.86 -0.42
C LYS A 58 1.89 -49.93 0.17
N GLN A 59 2.45 -51.16 0.44
CA GLN A 59 1.70 -52.25 1.00
C GLN A 59 1.26 -51.93 2.43
N ARG A 60 2.13 -51.35 3.26
CA ARG A 60 1.78 -50.89 4.62
C ARG A 60 0.63 -49.88 4.59
N THR A 61 0.68 -48.91 3.70
CA THR A 61 -0.39 -47.91 3.55
C THR A 61 -1.72 -48.57 3.16
N ILE A 62 -1.70 -49.59 2.27
CA ILE A 62 -2.89 -50.34 1.88
C ILE A 62 -3.49 -51.10 3.10
N ASP A 63 -2.63 -51.72 3.92
CA ASP A 63 -3.04 -52.48 5.09
C ASP A 63 -3.62 -51.55 6.19
N GLU A 64 -3.18 -50.31 6.26
CA GLU A 64 -3.66 -49.28 7.19
C GLU A 64 -4.98 -48.59 6.75
N LEU A 65 -5.45 -48.84 5.51
CA LEU A 65 -6.70 -48.22 5.03
C LEU A 65 -7.89 -48.60 5.95
N PRO A 66 -8.85 -47.65 6.10
CA PRO A 66 -10.06 -47.98 6.84
C PRO A 66 -10.83 -49.10 6.16
N GLN A 67 -11.20 -50.09 6.93
CA GLN A 67 -12.13 -51.11 6.45
C GLN A 67 -13.54 -50.50 6.44
N SER A 68 -14.10 -50.26 5.26
CA SER A 68 -15.50 -49.85 5.15
C SER A 68 -16.40 -51.01 5.58
N SER A 69 -16.82 -51.03 6.84
CA SER A 69 -17.80 -52.01 7.31
C SER A 69 -19.19 -51.58 6.85
N ALA A 70 -19.87 -52.45 6.12
CA ALA A 70 -21.31 -52.31 5.83
C ALA A 70 -22.16 -52.51 7.12
N GLY A 71 -21.52 -52.70 8.28
CA GLY A 71 -22.16 -52.92 9.57
C GLY A 71 -22.72 -51.65 10.21
N SER A 72 -23.80 -51.84 10.97
CA SER A 72 -24.48 -50.78 11.71
C SER A 72 -23.74 -50.29 12.95
N THR A 73 -22.67 -50.96 13.39
CA THR A 73 -21.99 -50.70 14.67
C THR A 73 -20.70 -49.95 14.50
N ILE A 74 -20.52 -48.85 15.25
CA ILE A 74 -19.28 -48.05 15.28
C ILE A 74 -18.28 -48.75 16.19
N MET A 75 -17.09 -49.10 15.67
CA MET A 75 -16.12 -49.94 16.40
C MET A 75 -14.93 -49.17 17.00
N THR A 76 -14.54 -48.03 16.48
CA THR A 76 -13.33 -47.28 16.87
C THR A 76 -13.66 -46.01 17.63
N THR A 77 -12.86 -45.68 18.64
CA THR A 77 -12.99 -44.47 19.46
C THR A 77 -11.87 -43.47 19.19
N GLU A 78 -10.75 -43.93 18.64
CA GLU A 78 -9.55 -43.12 18.43
C GLU A 78 -9.43 -42.64 16.96
N PRO A 79 -8.91 -41.45 16.75
CA PRO A 79 -8.53 -41.00 15.40
C PRO A 79 -7.49 -41.93 14.78
N LYS A 80 -7.68 -42.30 13.53
CA LYS A 80 -6.77 -43.17 12.79
C LYS A 80 -5.98 -42.33 11.78
N PHE A 81 -4.67 -42.36 11.89
CA PHE A 81 -3.76 -41.69 10.99
C PHE A 81 -3.38 -42.65 9.86
N ILE A 82 -3.55 -42.20 8.58
CA ILE A 82 -3.38 -43.04 7.39
C ILE A 82 -2.58 -42.26 6.34
N PRO A 83 -1.38 -42.70 5.97
CA PRO A 83 -0.62 -43.78 6.67
C PRO A 83 -0.15 -43.34 8.06
N GLY A 84 0.27 -44.31 8.88
CA GLY A 84 0.79 -44.07 10.24
C GLY A 84 1.96 -43.11 10.28
N GLU A 85 2.86 -43.18 9.30
CA GLU A 85 3.87 -42.15 8.97
C GLU A 85 3.46 -41.45 7.69
N SER A 86 3.67 -40.12 7.59
CA SER A 86 3.27 -39.37 6.42
C SER A 86 3.96 -39.87 5.15
N ALA A 87 3.18 -40.26 4.13
CA ALA A 87 3.70 -40.73 2.86
C ALA A 87 4.21 -39.57 2.03
N ALA A 88 5.44 -39.67 1.52
CA ALA A 88 5.99 -38.75 0.54
C ALA A 88 5.48 -39.14 -0.86
N ILE A 89 4.61 -38.34 -1.42
CA ILE A 89 4.05 -38.52 -2.77
C ILE A 89 4.65 -37.55 -3.74
N CYS A 90 4.84 -38.00 -5.00
CA CYS A 90 5.27 -37.18 -6.09
C CYS A 90 4.05 -36.86 -6.95
N MET A 91 3.64 -35.60 -6.94
CA MET A 91 2.53 -35.10 -7.78
C MET A 91 3.06 -34.65 -9.15
N ALA A 92 2.19 -34.21 -10.04
CA ALA A 92 2.59 -33.64 -11.33
C ALA A 92 3.73 -32.61 -11.17
N ASP A 93 4.67 -32.56 -12.09
CA ASP A 93 5.81 -31.63 -12.11
C ASP A 93 6.85 -31.80 -10.99
N ASP A 94 7.11 -33.06 -10.54
CA ASP A 94 8.10 -33.40 -9.50
C ASP A 94 7.87 -32.74 -8.11
N ILE A 95 6.65 -32.31 -7.83
CA ILE A 95 6.29 -31.70 -6.55
C ILE A 95 6.14 -32.77 -5.49
N LYS A 96 7.10 -32.82 -4.55
CA LYS A 96 7.05 -33.74 -3.40
C LYS A 96 6.26 -33.11 -2.25
N ILE A 97 5.21 -33.79 -1.82
CA ILE A 97 4.38 -33.41 -0.68
C ILE A 97 4.25 -34.62 0.25
N LYS A 98 4.26 -34.37 1.55
CA LYS A 98 3.91 -35.38 2.54
C LYS A 98 2.42 -35.29 2.86
N VAL A 99 1.70 -36.37 2.65
CA VAL A 99 0.25 -36.43 2.90
C VAL A 99 -0.07 -37.46 3.97
N ARG A 100 -1.01 -37.07 4.83
CA ARG A 100 -1.57 -37.95 5.87
C ARG A 100 -3.04 -37.63 6.05
N ALA A 101 -3.91 -38.61 5.89
CA ALA A 101 -5.31 -38.47 6.19
C ALA A 101 -5.58 -38.92 7.64
N ILE A 102 -6.48 -38.23 8.31
CA ILE A 102 -6.88 -38.52 9.68
C ILE A 102 -8.36 -38.79 9.67
N ASP A 103 -8.71 -40.07 9.89
CA ASP A 103 -10.09 -40.52 10.00
C ASP A 103 -10.50 -40.52 11.48
N CYS A 104 -11.66 -39.94 11.78
CA CYS A 104 -12.22 -39.93 13.14
C CYS A 104 -13.63 -40.52 13.18
N VAL A 105 -14.09 -40.82 14.37
CA VAL A 105 -15.45 -41.34 14.60
C VAL A 105 -16.49 -40.32 14.11
N GLY A 106 -16.36 -39.09 14.54
CA GLY A 106 -17.30 -38.00 14.25
C GLY A 106 -18.26 -37.71 15.41
N PHE A 107 -19.01 -36.66 15.26
CA PHE A 107 -20.05 -36.29 16.23
C PHE A 107 -21.25 -37.23 16.14
N MET A 108 -21.79 -37.63 17.28
CA MET A 108 -22.94 -38.53 17.34
C MET A 108 -24.19 -37.83 16.76
N VAL A 109 -25.06 -38.66 16.17
CA VAL A 109 -26.36 -38.25 15.63
C VAL A 109 -27.46 -39.13 16.18
N ASP A 110 -28.64 -38.59 16.30
CA ASP A 110 -29.81 -39.36 16.77
C ASP A 110 -30.12 -40.47 15.77
N GLY A 111 -30.38 -41.69 16.31
CA GLY A 111 -30.63 -42.88 15.49
C GLY A 111 -29.37 -43.64 15.02
N ALA A 112 -28.16 -43.17 15.37
CA ALA A 112 -26.94 -43.92 15.10
C ALA A 112 -26.76 -45.06 16.13
N MET A 113 -26.65 -46.29 15.63
CA MET A 113 -26.42 -47.46 16.51
C MET A 113 -24.95 -47.55 16.92
N GLY A 114 -24.68 -48.10 18.15
CA GLY A 114 -23.34 -48.36 18.68
C GLY A 114 -22.90 -47.45 19.82
N ALA A 115 -23.72 -46.44 20.17
CA ALA A 115 -23.51 -45.64 21.38
C ALA A 115 -24.01 -46.36 22.65
N GLU A 116 -24.94 -47.27 22.50
CA GLU A 116 -25.53 -48.05 23.61
C GLU A 116 -25.20 -49.53 23.48
N GLU A 117 -25.02 -50.19 24.61
CA GLU A 117 -24.87 -51.64 24.77
C GLU A 117 -25.79 -52.12 25.87
N ASN A 118 -26.70 -53.04 25.56
CA ASN A 118 -27.70 -53.55 26.47
C ASN A 118 -28.61 -52.47 27.13
N GLY A 119 -28.95 -51.40 26.38
CA GLY A 119 -29.80 -50.32 26.88
C GLY A 119 -29.10 -49.33 27.83
N LYS A 120 -27.77 -49.41 27.94
CA LYS A 120 -26.93 -48.48 28.69
C LYS A 120 -25.90 -47.84 27.75
N GLU A 121 -25.53 -46.63 28.07
CA GLU A 121 -24.48 -45.93 27.31
C GLU A 121 -23.16 -46.72 27.37
N ARG A 122 -22.56 -46.99 26.21
CA ARG A 122 -21.32 -47.75 26.07
C ARG A 122 -20.15 -46.96 26.63
N MET A 123 -19.48 -47.52 27.65
CA MET A 123 -18.26 -46.95 28.24
C MET A 123 -17.02 -47.44 27.52
N VAL A 124 -16.08 -46.52 27.21
CA VAL A 124 -14.85 -46.84 26.49
C VAL A 124 -13.63 -46.22 27.16
N ASN A 125 -12.50 -46.89 27.06
CA ASN A 125 -11.20 -46.36 27.48
C ASN A 125 -10.61 -45.52 26.36
N THR A 126 -10.03 -44.38 26.70
CA THR A 126 -9.38 -43.49 25.76
C THR A 126 -8.00 -43.09 26.27
N PRO A 127 -7.01 -42.77 25.40
CA PRO A 127 -5.67 -42.38 25.83
C PRO A 127 -5.64 -41.05 26.63
N TRP A 128 -6.68 -40.25 26.53
CA TRP A 128 -6.77 -38.94 27.17
C TRP A 128 -7.60 -38.89 28.44
N SER A 129 -8.17 -40.05 28.87
CA SER A 129 -8.89 -40.15 30.13
C SER A 129 -8.42 -41.38 30.94
N LYS A 130 -8.20 -41.18 32.23
CA LYS A 130 -7.82 -42.29 33.15
C LYS A 130 -9.00 -43.20 33.51
N GLU A 131 -10.20 -42.68 33.38
CA GLU A 131 -11.43 -43.44 33.67
C GLU A 131 -12.20 -43.66 32.36
N PRO A 132 -12.95 -44.78 32.26
CA PRO A 132 -13.82 -45.02 31.12
C PRO A 132 -14.81 -43.85 30.97
N VAL A 133 -14.96 -43.37 29.75
CA VAL A 133 -15.90 -42.28 29.40
C VAL A 133 -17.01 -42.80 28.48
N PRO A 134 -18.18 -42.17 28.44
CA PRO A 134 -19.21 -42.47 27.47
C PRO A 134 -18.68 -42.42 26.04
N PHE A 135 -19.12 -43.38 25.21
CA PHE A 135 -18.69 -43.44 23.80
C PHE A 135 -18.97 -42.15 23.03
N SER A 136 -20.13 -41.55 23.29
CA SER A 136 -20.52 -40.26 22.68
C SER A 136 -19.49 -39.16 23.00
N MET A 137 -19.05 -39.08 24.25
CA MET A 137 -18.06 -38.11 24.72
C MET A 137 -16.66 -38.44 24.16
N ALA A 138 -16.26 -39.72 24.11
CA ALA A 138 -14.99 -40.11 23.52
C ALA A 138 -14.91 -39.75 22.01
N ALA A 139 -15.98 -40.00 21.27
CA ALA A 139 -16.10 -39.67 19.85
C ALA A 139 -16.01 -38.14 19.63
N GLN A 140 -16.66 -37.35 20.47
CA GLN A 140 -16.59 -35.90 20.42
C GLN A 140 -15.16 -35.41 20.69
N ILE A 141 -14.54 -35.79 21.80
CA ILE A 141 -13.18 -35.37 22.15
C ILE A 141 -12.18 -35.80 21.06
N GLY A 142 -12.27 -37.03 20.55
CA GLY A 142 -11.39 -37.50 19.48
C GLY A 142 -11.55 -36.65 18.19
N THR A 143 -12.79 -36.29 17.85
CA THR A 143 -13.06 -35.43 16.69
C THR A 143 -12.54 -34.00 16.90
N GLU A 144 -12.74 -33.43 18.10
CA GLU A 144 -12.23 -32.12 18.47
C GLU A 144 -10.70 -32.09 18.40
N LYS A 145 -10.00 -33.10 18.88
CA LYS A 145 -8.53 -33.20 18.78
C LYS A 145 -8.04 -33.26 17.34
N VAL A 146 -8.73 -33.94 16.44
CA VAL A 146 -8.42 -33.92 15.01
C VAL A 146 -8.58 -32.52 14.45
N ILE A 147 -9.65 -31.84 14.83
CA ILE A 147 -9.89 -30.46 14.39
C ILE A 147 -8.82 -29.51 14.92
N GLU A 148 -8.50 -29.54 16.20
CA GLU A 148 -7.67 -28.54 16.87
C GLU A 148 -6.17 -28.81 16.70
N GLU A 149 -5.73 -30.06 16.94
CA GLU A 149 -4.32 -30.39 17.13
C GLU A 149 -3.67 -31.07 15.91
N HIS A 150 -4.42 -31.90 15.17
CA HIS A 150 -3.80 -32.87 14.25
C HIS A 150 -3.93 -32.57 12.78
N SER A 151 -4.83 -31.68 12.37
CA SER A 151 -5.05 -31.37 10.95
C SER A 151 -4.54 -29.98 10.54
N THR A 152 -3.99 -29.88 9.32
CA THR A 152 -3.66 -28.59 8.70
C THR A 152 -4.85 -28.03 7.93
N ILE A 153 -5.65 -28.92 7.33
CA ILE A 153 -6.88 -28.60 6.59
C ILE A 153 -8.00 -29.53 7.01
N GLY A 154 -9.25 -29.04 6.97
CA GLY A 154 -10.43 -29.80 7.33
C GLY A 154 -11.28 -30.19 6.12
N ILE A 155 -11.83 -31.41 6.13
CA ILE A 155 -12.91 -31.81 5.24
C ILE A 155 -14.07 -32.29 6.11
N VAL A 156 -15.15 -31.51 6.12
CA VAL A 156 -16.36 -31.91 6.82
C VAL A 156 -17.20 -32.76 5.89
N ILE A 157 -17.49 -34.02 6.27
CA ILE A 157 -18.36 -34.90 5.48
C ILE A 157 -19.69 -35.05 6.18
N THR A 158 -20.73 -34.64 5.52
CA THR A 158 -22.13 -34.82 5.90
C THR A 158 -22.89 -35.58 4.81
N THR A 159 -24.18 -35.80 4.97
CA THR A 159 -24.99 -36.58 4.04
C THR A 159 -26.40 -36.00 3.87
N ASP A 160 -27.01 -36.30 2.74
CA ASP A 160 -28.44 -36.07 2.49
C ASP A 160 -29.36 -37.13 3.09
N GLY A 161 -28.77 -38.16 3.77
CA GLY A 161 -29.52 -39.29 4.33
C GLY A 161 -29.81 -40.43 3.34
N SER A 162 -29.48 -40.27 2.05
CA SER A 162 -29.90 -41.18 1.00
C SER A 162 -29.37 -42.61 1.09
N PHE A 163 -28.33 -42.87 1.89
CA PHE A 163 -27.70 -44.22 2.04
C PHE A 163 -27.54 -44.68 3.47
N THR A 164 -27.93 -43.89 4.47
CA THR A 164 -27.62 -44.17 5.86
C THR A 164 -28.79 -44.80 6.64
N GLY A 165 -30.01 -44.65 6.14
CA GLY A 165 -31.23 -45.02 6.85
C GLY A 165 -31.57 -44.09 8.02
N ILE A 166 -30.86 -42.97 8.17
CA ILE A 166 -31.09 -41.91 9.15
C ILE A 166 -31.52 -40.67 8.37
N GLU A 167 -32.59 -40.00 8.85
CA GLU A 167 -33.10 -38.79 8.20
C GLU A 167 -32.10 -37.65 8.25
N ARG A 168 -32.10 -36.81 7.21
CA ARG A 168 -31.20 -35.67 7.06
C ARG A 168 -31.18 -34.72 8.28
N ASP A 169 -32.35 -34.47 8.88
CA ASP A 169 -32.50 -33.54 9.98
C ASP A 169 -31.70 -33.94 11.22
N ASN A 170 -31.48 -35.22 11.44
CA ASN A 170 -30.68 -35.74 12.56
C ASN A 170 -29.19 -35.41 12.43
N TYR A 171 -28.71 -35.11 11.22
CA TYR A 171 -27.30 -34.75 10.96
C TYR A 171 -27.01 -33.27 11.21
N VAL A 172 -28.03 -32.40 11.15
CA VAL A 172 -27.84 -30.93 11.13
C VAL A 172 -27.07 -30.41 12.33
N ASN A 173 -27.43 -30.90 13.56
CA ASN A 173 -26.77 -30.43 14.78
C ASN A 173 -25.29 -30.85 14.83
N ALA A 174 -24.98 -32.11 14.53
CA ALA A 174 -23.61 -32.63 14.53
C ALA A 174 -22.74 -32.00 13.42
N GLU A 175 -23.33 -31.73 12.28
CA GLU A 175 -22.73 -30.99 11.18
C GLU A 175 -22.38 -29.57 11.59
N GLN A 176 -23.33 -28.87 12.21
CA GLN A 176 -23.15 -27.51 12.74
C GLN A 176 -21.98 -27.47 13.75
N MET A 177 -21.93 -28.41 14.68
CA MET A 177 -20.86 -28.52 15.69
C MET A 177 -19.47 -28.65 15.03
N ALA A 178 -19.32 -29.48 13.99
CA ALA A 178 -18.07 -29.65 13.27
C ALA A 178 -17.64 -28.34 12.56
N ILE A 179 -18.58 -27.70 11.88
CA ILE A 179 -18.35 -26.45 11.14
C ILE A 179 -17.99 -25.30 12.10
N ASP A 180 -18.73 -25.13 13.18
CA ASP A 180 -18.49 -24.04 14.14
C ASP A 180 -17.13 -24.17 14.85
N LYS A 181 -16.71 -25.40 15.14
CA LYS A 181 -15.38 -25.67 15.70
C LYS A 181 -14.26 -25.26 14.73
N LEU A 182 -14.35 -25.65 13.46
CA LEU A 182 -13.37 -25.29 12.43
C LEU A 182 -13.32 -23.78 12.19
N LYS A 183 -14.48 -23.12 12.17
CA LYS A 183 -14.57 -21.65 12.05
C LYS A 183 -13.93 -20.94 13.24
N LYS A 184 -14.18 -21.41 14.45
CA LYS A 184 -13.65 -20.80 15.68
C LYS A 184 -12.12 -20.73 15.71
N ILE A 185 -11.45 -21.73 15.11
CA ILE A 185 -9.99 -21.77 15.02
C ILE A 185 -9.45 -21.25 13.68
N SER A 186 -10.33 -20.71 12.82
CA SER A 186 -9.98 -20.17 11.48
C SER A 186 -9.20 -21.17 10.61
N LYS A 187 -9.49 -22.48 10.76
CA LYS A 187 -8.87 -23.52 9.95
C LYS A 187 -9.50 -23.58 8.58
N PRO A 188 -8.73 -23.63 7.48
CA PRO A 188 -9.29 -23.77 6.14
C PRO A 188 -9.98 -25.11 5.98
N PHE A 189 -11.21 -25.12 5.53
CA PHE A 189 -12.00 -26.33 5.34
C PHE A 189 -13.09 -26.17 4.27
N VAL A 190 -13.57 -27.29 3.77
CA VAL A 190 -14.73 -27.38 2.90
C VAL A 190 -15.70 -28.43 3.42
N VAL A 191 -16.92 -28.40 2.93
CA VAL A 191 -17.97 -29.38 3.26
C VAL A 191 -18.24 -30.24 2.05
N ILE A 192 -18.31 -31.57 2.26
CA ILE A 192 -18.77 -32.56 1.28
C ILE A 192 -20.13 -33.06 1.73
N LEU A 193 -21.13 -32.85 0.88
CA LEU A 193 -22.44 -33.47 1.01
C LEU A 193 -22.38 -34.83 0.27
N ASN A 194 -22.15 -35.90 1.02
CA ASN A 194 -22.11 -37.27 0.46
C ASN A 194 -23.54 -37.76 0.17
N CYS A 195 -23.80 -38.05 -1.09
CA CYS A 195 -25.12 -38.44 -1.58
C CYS A 195 -25.00 -39.47 -2.72
N VAL A 196 -26.02 -40.29 -2.88
CA VAL A 196 -26.05 -41.33 -3.94
C VAL A 196 -26.13 -40.67 -5.34
N LYS A 197 -26.85 -39.56 -5.47
CA LYS A 197 -27.07 -38.88 -6.74
C LYS A 197 -26.63 -37.39 -6.67
N PRO A 198 -25.31 -37.10 -6.76
CA PRO A 198 -24.80 -35.75 -6.57
C PRO A 198 -25.31 -34.69 -7.56
N TYR A 199 -25.75 -35.12 -8.74
CA TYR A 199 -26.26 -34.24 -9.78
C TYR A 199 -27.80 -34.12 -9.77
N ALA A 200 -28.49 -34.76 -8.81
CA ALA A 200 -29.94 -34.61 -8.66
C ALA A 200 -30.25 -33.16 -8.18
N LYS A 201 -31.38 -32.65 -8.62
CA LYS A 201 -31.81 -31.27 -8.31
C LYS A 201 -31.89 -31.03 -6.80
N GLU A 202 -32.38 -31.99 -6.05
CA GLU A 202 -32.50 -31.95 -4.59
C GLU A 202 -31.14 -31.85 -3.90
N SER A 203 -30.16 -32.66 -4.34
CA SER A 203 -28.80 -32.66 -3.76
C SER A 203 -28.05 -31.36 -4.07
N VAL A 204 -28.22 -30.81 -5.28
CA VAL A 204 -27.63 -29.54 -5.67
C VAL A 204 -28.26 -28.38 -4.87
N GLN A 205 -29.58 -28.34 -4.76
CA GLN A 205 -30.28 -27.31 -3.98
C GLN A 205 -29.91 -27.36 -2.49
N LEU A 206 -29.78 -28.58 -1.91
CA LEU A 206 -29.35 -28.73 -0.54
C LEU A 206 -27.91 -28.23 -0.34
N ALA A 207 -27.00 -28.54 -1.28
CA ALA A 207 -25.61 -28.06 -1.20
C ALA A 207 -25.53 -26.52 -1.30
N GLU A 208 -26.35 -25.89 -2.16
CA GLU A 208 -26.44 -24.44 -2.27
C GLU A 208 -26.99 -23.80 -1.00
N ALA A 209 -28.09 -24.33 -0.45
CA ALA A 209 -28.66 -23.86 0.81
C ALA A 209 -27.66 -24.00 1.99
N MET A 210 -26.88 -25.07 2.04
CA MET A 210 -25.83 -25.24 3.02
C MET A 210 -24.69 -24.24 2.83
N LYS A 211 -24.31 -23.95 1.57
CA LYS A 211 -23.29 -22.95 1.24
C LYS A 211 -23.73 -21.56 1.70
N GLU A 212 -24.95 -21.19 1.48
CA GLU A 212 -25.51 -19.92 1.96
C GLU A 212 -25.57 -19.87 3.51
N LYS A 213 -26.05 -20.96 4.13
CA LYS A 213 -26.16 -21.04 5.59
C LYS A 213 -24.82 -20.95 6.30
N TYR A 214 -23.83 -21.68 5.80
CA TYR A 214 -22.53 -21.81 6.46
C TYR A 214 -21.46 -20.86 5.92
N GLY A 215 -21.66 -20.20 4.78
CA GLY A 215 -20.69 -19.29 4.18
C GLY A 215 -19.39 -19.97 3.73
N VAL A 216 -19.41 -21.30 3.49
CA VAL A 216 -18.27 -22.11 3.07
C VAL A 216 -18.60 -22.91 1.81
N ASN A 217 -17.57 -23.36 1.10
CA ASN A 217 -17.80 -24.18 -0.10
C ASN A 217 -18.36 -25.54 0.27
N VAL A 218 -19.46 -25.93 -0.39
CA VAL A 218 -20.14 -27.22 -0.21
C VAL A 218 -20.15 -27.96 -1.56
N TYR A 219 -19.69 -29.20 -1.56
CA TYR A 219 -19.63 -30.06 -2.75
C TYR A 219 -20.54 -31.27 -2.59
N ALA A 220 -21.58 -31.40 -3.43
CA ALA A 220 -22.35 -32.61 -3.52
C ALA A 220 -21.55 -33.66 -4.32
N LEU A 221 -21.19 -34.77 -3.66
CA LEU A 221 -20.35 -35.82 -4.21
C LEU A 221 -20.86 -37.20 -3.77
N ASN A 222 -20.49 -38.22 -4.54
CA ASN A 222 -20.62 -39.62 -4.11
C ASN A 222 -19.23 -40.13 -3.68
N CYS A 223 -19.00 -40.25 -2.38
CA CYS A 223 -17.70 -40.66 -1.86
C CYS A 223 -17.29 -42.08 -2.28
N ASP A 224 -18.25 -42.97 -2.59
CA ASP A 224 -17.94 -44.31 -3.09
C ASP A 224 -17.49 -44.31 -4.55
N GLN A 225 -17.97 -43.35 -5.35
CA GLN A 225 -17.66 -43.19 -6.78
C GLN A 225 -16.77 -41.97 -7.04
N LEU A 226 -15.96 -41.56 -6.06
CA LEU A 226 -15.08 -40.41 -6.13
C LEU A 226 -14.07 -40.55 -7.27
N ARG A 227 -13.84 -39.47 -8.03
CA ARG A 227 -12.86 -39.36 -9.12
C ARG A 227 -11.76 -38.40 -8.76
N LYS A 228 -10.63 -38.45 -9.47
CA LYS A 228 -9.50 -37.53 -9.25
C LYS A 228 -9.92 -36.07 -9.45
N GLU A 229 -10.71 -35.77 -10.47
CA GLU A 229 -11.21 -34.43 -10.74
C GLU A 229 -12.10 -33.88 -9.61
N ASP A 230 -12.84 -34.75 -8.92
CA ASP A 230 -13.63 -34.35 -7.75
C ASP A 230 -12.72 -34.00 -6.57
N VAL A 231 -11.64 -34.76 -6.37
CA VAL A 231 -10.63 -34.46 -5.34
C VAL A 231 -9.92 -33.14 -5.66
N ASP A 232 -9.48 -32.93 -6.89
CA ASP A 232 -8.82 -31.69 -7.29
C ASP A 232 -9.74 -30.47 -7.08
N ARG A 233 -11.03 -30.61 -7.40
CA ARG A 233 -12.03 -29.56 -7.13
C ARG A 233 -12.21 -29.28 -5.64
N VAL A 234 -12.24 -30.31 -4.80
CA VAL A 234 -12.33 -30.17 -3.33
C VAL A 234 -11.08 -29.48 -2.78
N ILE A 235 -9.89 -29.92 -3.17
CA ILE A 235 -8.61 -29.34 -2.76
C ILE A 235 -8.47 -27.88 -3.21
N SER A 236 -8.86 -27.58 -4.44
CA SER A 236 -8.93 -26.19 -4.95
C SER A 236 -9.88 -25.35 -4.10
N GLY A 237 -11.01 -25.92 -3.71
CA GLY A 237 -11.94 -25.27 -2.79
C GLY A 237 -11.35 -24.96 -1.43
N VAL A 238 -10.56 -25.90 -0.89
CA VAL A 238 -9.85 -25.69 0.38
C VAL A 238 -8.84 -24.54 0.27
N LEU A 239 -8.08 -24.45 -0.82
CA LEU A 239 -7.14 -23.34 -1.05
C LEU A 239 -7.83 -21.97 -1.02
N LYS A 240 -9.04 -21.89 -1.55
CA LYS A 240 -9.85 -20.67 -1.53
C LYS A 240 -10.29 -20.24 -0.12
N GLU A 241 -10.33 -21.19 0.82
CA GLU A 241 -10.67 -20.93 2.23
C GLU A 241 -9.44 -20.62 3.11
N PHE A 242 -8.22 -20.65 2.54
CA PHE A 242 -7.04 -20.19 3.29
C PHE A 242 -7.11 -18.69 3.58
N PRO A 243 -6.62 -18.25 4.75
CA PRO A 243 -6.57 -16.84 5.08
C PRO A 243 -5.66 -16.08 4.11
N VAL A 244 -6.02 -14.84 3.81
CA VAL A 244 -5.12 -13.92 3.12
C VAL A 244 -4.00 -13.55 4.08
N SER A 245 -2.75 -13.68 3.61
CA SER A 245 -1.56 -13.37 4.40
C SER A 245 -1.09 -11.94 4.20
N GLN A 246 -1.31 -11.40 3.00
CA GLN A 246 -0.86 -10.06 2.63
C GLN A 246 -1.79 -9.44 1.57
N LEU A 247 -2.16 -8.18 1.79
CA LEU A 247 -2.85 -7.34 0.80
C LEU A 247 -1.91 -6.20 0.41
N ASP A 248 -1.62 -6.09 -0.89
CA ASP A 248 -0.83 -5.00 -1.44
C ASP A 248 -1.73 -4.09 -2.26
N PHE A 249 -1.76 -2.82 -1.87
CA PHE A 249 -2.54 -1.81 -2.55
C PHE A 249 -1.63 -0.93 -3.40
N TYR A 250 -1.99 -0.80 -4.67
CA TYR A 250 -1.29 0.03 -5.64
C TYR A 250 -2.17 1.22 -6.03
N ALA A 251 -1.64 2.40 -5.89
CA ALA A 251 -2.19 3.64 -6.41
C ALA A 251 -1.27 4.21 -7.51
N PRO A 252 -1.75 5.13 -8.37
CA PRO A 252 -0.88 5.80 -9.32
C PRO A 252 0.32 6.46 -8.64
N ALA A 253 1.52 6.34 -9.22
CA ALA A 253 2.78 6.78 -8.61
C ALA A 253 2.79 8.25 -8.16
N TRP A 254 2.03 9.13 -8.84
CA TRP A 254 1.94 10.54 -8.46
C TRP A 254 1.27 10.76 -7.08
N VAL A 255 0.48 9.80 -6.58
CA VAL A 255 -0.13 9.86 -5.24
C VAL A 255 0.95 9.74 -4.14
N GLU A 256 2.07 9.09 -4.42
CA GLU A 256 3.17 8.96 -3.46
C GLU A 256 3.81 10.30 -3.12
N VAL A 257 3.82 11.24 -4.06
CA VAL A 257 4.37 12.60 -3.89
C VAL A 257 3.55 13.44 -2.90
N LEU A 258 2.29 13.08 -2.66
CA LEU A 258 1.42 13.80 -1.75
C LEU A 258 1.85 13.60 -0.31
N GLU A 259 1.72 14.63 0.50
CA GLU A 259 1.94 14.55 1.95
C GLU A 259 0.99 13.54 2.60
N SER A 260 1.41 12.94 3.70
CA SER A 260 0.59 11.93 4.40
C SER A 260 -0.75 12.49 4.90
N SER A 261 -0.81 13.80 5.17
CA SER A 261 -2.00 14.54 5.60
C SER A 261 -2.90 14.97 4.46
N HIS A 262 -2.50 14.76 3.20
CA HIS A 262 -3.27 15.20 2.04
C HIS A 262 -4.61 14.47 1.96
N TRP A 263 -5.69 15.22 1.74
CA TRP A 263 -7.07 14.70 1.75
C TRP A 263 -7.27 13.48 0.84
N LEU A 264 -6.75 13.51 -0.39
CA LEU A 264 -6.88 12.40 -1.34
C LEU A 264 -6.18 11.13 -0.84
N LYS A 265 -4.98 11.28 -0.25
CA LYS A 265 -4.22 10.14 0.28
C LYS A 265 -4.95 9.50 1.45
N MET A 266 -5.56 10.31 2.32
CA MET A 266 -6.40 9.81 3.42
C MET A 266 -7.60 9.02 2.91
N HIS A 267 -8.33 9.53 1.92
CA HIS A 267 -9.47 8.80 1.34
C HIS A 267 -9.08 7.47 0.68
N ILE A 268 -7.90 7.41 0.02
CA ILE A 268 -7.39 6.16 -0.56
C ILE A 268 -7.03 5.17 0.56
N VAL A 269 -6.42 5.63 1.65
CA VAL A 269 -6.11 4.79 2.81
C VAL A 269 -7.39 4.27 3.47
N ASP A 270 -8.39 5.11 3.66
CA ASP A 270 -9.69 4.70 4.23
C ASP A 270 -10.38 3.63 3.35
N ALA A 271 -10.32 3.80 2.02
CA ALA A 271 -10.83 2.79 1.09
C ALA A 271 -10.05 1.46 1.20
N ALA A 272 -8.71 1.51 1.33
CA ALA A 272 -7.89 0.33 1.53
C ALA A 272 -8.22 -0.39 2.86
N LEU A 273 -8.40 0.36 3.94
CA LEU A 273 -8.82 -0.19 5.24
C LEU A 273 -10.20 -0.84 5.17
N SER A 274 -11.16 -0.21 4.48
CA SER A 274 -12.49 -0.80 4.27
C SER A 274 -12.43 -2.13 3.49
N ILE A 275 -11.52 -2.26 2.53
CA ILE A 275 -11.32 -3.50 1.79
C ILE A 275 -10.65 -4.55 2.67
N LEU A 276 -9.66 -4.15 3.48
CA LEU A 276 -8.96 -5.03 4.43
C LEU A 276 -9.93 -5.70 5.40
N ASP A 277 -10.93 -4.98 5.91
CA ASP A 277 -11.94 -5.52 6.82
C ASP A 277 -12.85 -6.57 6.16
N ASN A 278 -12.98 -6.54 4.83
CA ASN A 278 -13.86 -7.43 4.08
C ASN A 278 -13.16 -8.63 3.44
N ILE A 279 -11.84 -8.61 3.28
CA ILE A 279 -11.07 -9.71 2.70
C ILE A 279 -10.38 -10.50 3.80
N ASN A 280 -10.96 -11.65 4.18
CA ASN A 280 -10.40 -12.53 5.21
C ASN A 280 -9.77 -13.79 4.61
N VAL A 281 -10.37 -14.34 3.58
CA VAL A 281 -9.94 -15.57 2.91
C VAL A 281 -9.74 -15.34 1.41
N MET A 282 -8.97 -16.21 0.78
CA MET A 282 -8.58 -16.05 -0.62
C MET A 282 -9.77 -15.96 -1.59
N LYS A 283 -10.90 -16.61 -1.28
CA LYS A 283 -12.12 -16.51 -2.11
C LYS A 283 -12.71 -15.11 -2.16
N ASP A 284 -12.52 -14.32 -1.10
CA ASP A 284 -13.09 -12.97 -1.01
C ASP A 284 -12.47 -12.03 -2.05
N ALA A 285 -11.22 -12.31 -2.48
CA ALA A 285 -10.54 -11.58 -3.54
C ALA A 285 -11.21 -11.73 -4.93
N TYR A 286 -12.07 -12.74 -5.12
CA TYR A 286 -12.82 -12.94 -6.38
C TYR A 286 -14.22 -12.30 -6.35
N LEU A 287 -14.63 -11.74 -5.21
CA LEU A 287 -15.88 -11.00 -5.09
C LEU A 287 -15.70 -9.57 -5.63
N GLU A 288 -16.81 -8.92 -5.95
CA GLU A 288 -16.79 -7.49 -6.27
C GLU A 288 -16.41 -6.69 -5.02
N LEU A 289 -15.31 -5.94 -5.11
CA LEU A 289 -14.86 -5.07 -4.03
C LEU A 289 -15.71 -3.80 -4.01
N ASN A 290 -16.30 -3.50 -2.86
CA ASN A 290 -17.10 -2.30 -2.70
C ASN A 290 -16.21 -1.05 -2.75
N ASN A 291 -16.50 -0.17 -3.72
CA ASN A 291 -15.88 1.14 -3.80
C ASN A 291 -16.61 2.11 -2.87
N THR A 292 -15.98 2.48 -1.77
CA THR A 292 -16.51 3.47 -0.80
C THR A 292 -16.00 4.89 -1.06
N CYS A 293 -15.05 5.06 -1.98
CA CYS A 293 -14.39 6.33 -2.26
C CYS A 293 -14.83 6.88 -3.62
N GLU A 294 -15.42 8.07 -3.66
CA GLU A 294 -15.88 8.73 -4.89
C GLU A 294 -14.72 9.10 -5.85
N TYR A 295 -13.50 9.20 -5.33
CA TYR A 295 -12.30 9.56 -6.11
C TYR A 295 -11.67 8.35 -6.80
N ILE A 296 -12.06 7.13 -6.43
CA ILE A 296 -11.59 5.90 -7.06
C ILE A 296 -12.60 5.51 -8.14
N GLU A 297 -12.18 5.56 -9.40
CA GLU A 297 -13.02 5.19 -10.53
C GLU A 297 -13.26 3.67 -10.58
N LYS A 298 -12.22 2.90 -10.26
CA LYS A 298 -12.29 1.43 -10.30
C LYS A 298 -11.27 0.80 -9.37
N ILE A 299 -11.69 -0.31 -8.74
CA ILE A 299 -10.84 -1.18 -7.94
C ILE A 299 -10.67 -2.48 -8.73
N ASP A 300 -9.44 -2.81 -9.10
CA ASP A 300 -9.13 -4.05 -9.81
C ASP A 300 -8.24 -4.95 -8.95
N VAL A 301 -8.60 -6.22 -8.84
CA VAL A 301 -7.69 -7.24 -8.33
C VAL A 301 -6.71 -7.59 -9.44
N LYS A 302 -5.45 -7.23 -9.28
CA LYS A 302 -4.39 -7.38 -10.28
C LYS A 302 -3.84 -8.80 -10.30
N ASN A 303 -3.62 -9.36 -9.12
CA ASN A 303 -3.05 -10.68 -8.96
C ASN A 303 -3.54 -11.33 -7.66
N VAL A 304 -3.72 -12.66 -7.70
CA VAL A 304 -4.05 -13.49 -6.53
C VAL A 304 -3.07 -14.65 -6.51
N ASP A 305 -2.10 -14.59 -5.61
CA ASP A 305 -1.14 -15.67 -5.42
C ASP A 305 -1.62 -16.62 -4.32
N MET A 306 -2.20 -17.73 -4.73
CA MET A 306 -2.71 -18.78 -3.84
C MET A 306 -1.61 -19.43 -3.02
N SER A 307 -0.37 -19.48 -3.52
CA SER A 307 0.74 -20.15 -2.87
C SER A 307 1.27 -19.39 -1.65
N THR A 308 1.30 -18.08 -1.71
CA THR A 308 1.77 -17.20 -0.64
C THR A 308 0.63 -16.58 0.16
N GLY A 309 -0.58 -16.57 -0.39
CA GLY A 309 -1.72 -15.89 0.18
C GLY A 309 -1.69 -14.37 0.00
N ARG A 310 -1.02 -13.93 -1.06
CA ARG A 310 -0.89 -12.52 -1.40
C ARG A 310 -1.94 -12.11 -2.42
N VAL A 311 -2.58 -10.97 -2.18
CA VAL A 311 -3.53 -10.37 -3.13
C VAL A 311 -3.07 -8.96 -3.46
N GLU A 312 -2.97 -8.65 -4.74
CA GLU A 312 -2.58 -7.33 -5.24
C GLU A 312 -3.82 -6.60 -5.78
N ILE A 313 -4.08 -5.42 -5.25
CA ILE A 313 -5.24 -4.60 -5.56
C ILE A 313 -4.75 -3.27 -6.13
N GLU A 314 -5.29 -2.85 -7.26
CA GLU A 314 -4.96 -1.60 -7.92
C GLU A 314 -6.14 -0.63 -7.88
N PHE A 315 -5.90 0.57 -7.37
CA PHE A 315 -6.83 1.69 -7.42
C PHE A 315 -6.62 2.50 -8.69
N LYS A 316 -7.66 2.62 -9.50
CA LYS A 316 -7.66 3.48 -10.68
C LYS A 316 -8.37 4.79 -10.36
N LEU A 317 -7.63 5.87 -10.48
CA LEU A 317 -8.12 7.24 -10.27
C LEU A 317 -8.41 7.88 -11.63
N SER A 318 -9.33 8.85 -11.67
CA SER A 318 -9.64 9.56 -12.90
C SER A 318 -8.47 10.46 -13.33
N LYS A 319 -8.32 10.66 -14.64
CA LYS A 319 -7.30 11.55 -15.18
C LYS A 319 -7.55 13.00 -14.79
N ASP A 320 -8.79 13.41 -14.66
CA ASP A 320 -9.16 14.77 -14.26
C ASP A 320 -8.71 15.09 -12.85
N LEU A 321 -8.74 14.07 -11.96
CA LEU A 321 -8.24 14.19 -10.60
C LEU A 321 -6.72 14.48 -10.57
N TYR A 322 -5.96 13.83 -11.45
CA TYR A 322 -4.53 14.09 -11.59
C TYR A 322 -4.23 15.57 -11.88
N TYR A 323 -4.92 16.16 -12.86
CA TYR A 323 -4.71 17.58 -13.20
C TYR A 323 -5.21 18.53 -12.12
N LYS A 324 -6.30 18.16 -11.44
CA LYS A 324 -6.81 18.92 -10.28
C LYS A 324 -5.77 19.00 -9.16
N ILE A 325 -5.20 17.87 -8.80
CA ILE A 325 -4.14 17.80 -7.77
C ILE A 325 -2.88 18.54 -8.21
N LEU A 326 -2.50 18.38 -9.47
CA LEU A 326 -1.34 19.09 -10.02
C LEU A 326 -1.54 20.60 -9.95
N SER A 327 -2.76 21.10 -10.26
CA SER A 327 -3.12 22.52 -10.14
C SER A 327 -3.08 23.00 -8.69
N GLU A 328 -3.54 22.16 -7.74
CA GLU A 328 -3.48 22.46 -6.30
C GLU A 328 -2.04 22.61 -5.82
N LEU A 329 -1.16 21.67 -6.17
CA LEU A 329 0.24 21.67 -5.74
C LEU A 329 1.07 22.80 -6.37
N THR A 330 0.76 23.18 -7.60
CA THR A 330 1.54 24.21 -8.35
C THR A 330 0.99 25.61 -8.20
N GLY A 331 -0.25 25.77 -7.69
CA GLY A 331 -0.97 27.04 -7.66
C GLY A 331 -1.32 27.58 -9.05
N THR A 332 -1.18 26.76 -10.11
CA THR A 332 -1.45 27.14 -11.50
C THR A 332 -2.49 26.20 -12.09
N GLN A 333 -3.49 26.72 -12.76
CA GLN A 333 -4.53 25.91 -13.38
C GLN A 333 -3.97 25.09 -14.54
N ILE A 334 -4.08 23.76 -14.46
CA ILE A 334 -3.64 22.79 -15.45
C ILE A 334 -4.79 21.80 -15.65
N ASN A 335 -5.34 21.72 -16.86
CA ASN A 335 -6.50 20.89 -17.13
C ASN A 335 -6.20 19.70 -18.05
N ASN A 336 -5.08 19.71 -18.74
CA ASN A 336 -4.71 18.68 -19.72
C ASN A 336 -3.20 18.56 -19.93
N GLU A 337 -2.79 17.55 -20.71
CA GLU A 337 -1.37 17.30 -21.03
C GLU A 337 -0.70 18.45 -21.78
N HIS A 338 -1.43 19.13 -22.65
CA HIS A 338 -0.88 20.27 -23.43
C HIS A 338 -0.48 21.41 -22.50
N GLU A 339 -1.37 21.81 -21.59
CA GLU A 339 -1.10 22.88 -20.62
C GLU A 339 0.06 22.52 -19.68
N LEU A 340 0.17 21.23 -19.28
CA LEU A 340 1.29 20.73 -18.48
C LEU A 340 2.61 20.87 -19.25
N ILE A 341 2.65 20.46 -20.53
CA ILE A 341 3.85 20.56 -21.37
C ILE A 341 4.24 22.02 -21.56
N ASP A 342 3.29 22.90 -21.84
CA ASP A 342 3.55 24.33 -22.02
C ASP A 342 4.08 24.97 -20.73
N MET A 343 3.55 24.58 -19.57
CA MET A 343 4.06 25.03 -18.28
C MET A 343 5.50 24.56 -18.06
N ILE A 344 5.80 23.29 -18.29
CA ILE A 344 7.16 22.75 -18.14
C ILE A 344 8.13 23.46 -19.08
N LYS A 345 7.72 23.71 -20.33
CA LYS A 345 8.51 24.41 -21.30
C LYS A 345 8.80 25.87 -20.86
N SER A 346 7.76 26.58 -20.41
CA SER A 346 7.91 27.95 -19.90
C SER A 346 8.82 28.02 -18.67
N LEU A 347 8.74 27.03 -17.76
CA LEU A 347 9.62 26.92 -16.60
C LEU A 347 11.06 26.61 -17.01
N SER A 348 11.27 25.77 -18.03
CA SER A 348 12.60 25.47 -18.59
C SER A 348 13.23 26.69 -19.21
N ASP A 349 12.47 27.47 -19.99
CA ASP A 349 12.95 28.69 -20.60
C ASP A 349 13.33 29.72 -19.53
N LYS A 350 12.47 29.94 -18.53
CA LYS A 350 12.78 30.81 -17.37
C LYS A 350 13.97 30.32 -16.56
N LYS A 351 14.12 29.00 -16.36
CA LYS A 351 15.27 28.42 -15.65
C LYS A 351 16.58 28.72 -16.40
N ASN A 352 16.56 28.63 -17.72
CA ASN A 352 17.73 28.94 -18.54
C ASN A 352 18.08 30.45 -18.48
N GLU A 353 17.06 31.34 -18.49
CA GLU A 353 17.26 32.76 -18.29
C GLU A 353 17.77 33.08 -16.87
N LEU A 354 17.21 32.44 -15.83
CA LEU A 354 17.58 32.69 -14.44
C LEU A 354 18.89 31.98 -14.02
N GLY A 355 19.38 31.01 -14.78
CA GLY A 355 20.61 30.28 -14.45
C GLY A 355 21.82 31.19 -14.28
N SER A 356 22.02 32.10 -15.24
CA SER A 356 23.09 33.11 -15.19
C SER A 356 22.90 34.16 -14.10
N PHE A 357 21.65 34.47 -13.72
CA PHE A 357 21.34 35.32 -12.57
C PHE A 357 21.62 34.62 -11.25
N GLY A 358 21.36 33.34 -11.14
CA GLY A 358 21.64 32.54 -9.93
C GLY A 358 23.13 32.51 -9.58
N ASP A 359 23.97 32.34 -10.57
CA ASP A 359 25.42 32.38 -10.42
C ASP A 359 25.89 33.78 -10.00
N ALA A 360 25.38 34.81 -10.67
CA ALA A 360 25.72 36.23 -10.34
C ALA A 360 25.25 36.60 -8.92
N ILE A 361 24.07 36.14 -8.47
CA ILE A 361 23.59 36.37 -7.10
C ILE A 361 24.49 35.64 -6.06
N SER A 362 24.93 34.46 -6.39
CA SER A 362 25.87 33.70 -5.52
C SER A 362 27.20 34.44 -5.39
N GLU A 363 27.75 35.01 -6.49
CA GLU A 363 28.94 35.83 -6.48
C GLU A 363 28.75 37.11 -5.68
N VAL A 364 27.60 37.80 -5.82
CA VAL A 364 27.25 38.98 -5.04
C VAL A 364 27.24 38.67 -3.55
N ASN A 365 26.67 37.53 -3.14
CA ASN A 365 26.63 37.18 -1.73
C ASN A 365 28.03 36.90 -1.16
N LEU A 366 28.92 36.32 -1.95
CA LEU A 366 30.29 36.01 -1.55
C LEU A 366 31.23 37.22 -1.61
N ASN A 367 31.18 37.97 -2.72
CA ASN A 367 32.18 38.96 -3.06
C ASN A 367 31.66 40.39 -3.07
N GLY A 368 30.34 40.59 -2.90
CA GLY A 368 29.68 41.90 -2.97
C GLY A 368 29.42 42.39 -4.41
N PHE A 369 29.89 41.66 -5.43
CA PHE A 369 29.73 42.00 -6.84
C PHE A 369 29.55 40.73 -7.67
N GLY A 370 28.62 40.73 -8.64
CA GLY A 370 28.39 39.63 -9.54
C GLY A 370 27.96 40.15 -10.94
N VAL A 371 28.32 39.41 -11.97
CA VAL A 371 28.02 39.74 -13.36
C VAL A 371 27.19 38.63 -13.98
N VAL A 372 26.04 38.97 -14.52
CA VAL A 372 25.24 38.02 -15.29
C VAL A 372 25.94 37.82 -16.65
N THR A 373 26.43 36.62 -16.85
CA THR A 373 27.13 36.26 -18.08
C THR A 373 26.18 36.31 -19.29
N PRO A 374 26.42 37.16 -20.28
CA PRO A 374 25.54 37.27 -21.43
C PRO A 374 25.59 36.03 -22.31
N SER A 375 24.48 35.72 -22.99
CA SER A 375 24.44 34.65 -23.97
C SER A 375 25.25 34.99 -25.22
N LYS A 376 25.77 33.95 -25.91
CA LYS A 376 26.57 34.13 -27.14
C LYS A 376 25.82 34.91 -28.22
N GLU A 377 24.50 34.87 -28.22
CA GLU A 377 23.63 35.55 -29.18
C GLU A 377 23.65 37.08 -29.03
N ASN A 378 23.97 37.58 -27.85
CA ASN A 378 24.03 39.02 -27.53
C ASN A 378 25.42 39.64 -27.78
N ILE A 379 26.41 38.84 -28.25
CA ILE A 379 27.76 39.30 -28.53
C ILE A 379 27.83 39.93 -29.94
N GLN A 380 28.12 41.23 -30.02
CA GLN A 380 28.38 41.93 -31.26
C GLN A 380 29.90 41.95 -31.50
N LEU A 381 30.32 41.39 -32.62
CA LEU A 381 31.74 41.41 -33.03
C LEU A 381 31.96 42.54 -34.05
N ASP A 382 32.97 43.39 -33.80
CA ASP A 382 33.47 44.36 -34.75
C ASP A 382 34.31 43.64 -35.82
N GLU A 383 34.50 44.26 -36.98
CA GLU A 383 35.37 43.76 -38.03
C GLU A 383 36.82 43.61 -37.52
N PRO A 384 37.47 42.46 -37.79
CA PRO A 384 38.83 42.26 -37.39
C PRO A 384 39.77 43.26 -38.07
N VAL A 385 40.68 43.88 -37.30
CA VAL A 385 41.62 44.88 -37.79
C VAL A 385 43.05 44.37 -37.59
N VAL A 386 43.89 44.58 -38.61
CA VAL A 386 45.30 44.27 -38.52
C VAL A 386 46.00 45.30 -37.64
N ILE A 387 46.74 44.83 -36.63
CA ILE A 387 47.54 45.66 -35.75
C ILE A 387 49.03 45.33 -35.91
N LYS A 388 49.90 46.36 -35.82
CA LYS A 388 51.34 46.23 -35.84
C LYS A 388 51.88 46.40 -34.41
N ASN A 389 52.65 45.45 -33.92
CA ASN A 389 53.32 45.55 -32.63
C ASN A 389 54.84 45.26 -32.84
N GLY A 390 55.62 46.31 -32.92
CA GLY A 390 57.04 46.25 -33.29
C GLY A 390 57.24 45.72 -34.73
N ASN A 391 57.94 44.60 -34.89
CA ASN A 391 58.16 43.94 -36.18
C ASN A 391 57.17 42.83 -36.51
N LYS A 392 56.12 42.62 -35.64
CA LYS A 392 55.12 41.57 -35.84
C LYS A 392 53.74 42.19 -36.14
N TYR A 393 52.97 41.47 -36.93
CA TYR A 393 51.56 41.83 -37.22
C TYR A 393 50.65 40.85 -36.47
N GLY A 394 49.56 41.37 -35.95
CA GLY A 394 48.50 40.63 -35.27
C GLY A 394 47.13 41.03 -35.77
N VAL A 395 46.13 40.32 -35.40
CA VAL A 395 44.69 40.66 -35.65
C VAL A 395 44.06 41.07 -34.33
N LYS A 396 43.42 42.22 -34.30
CA LYS A 396 42.63 42.71 -33.19
C LYS A 396 41.14 42.48 -33.49
N ILE A 397 40.51 41.72 -32.61
CA ILE A 397 39.06 41.50 -32.64
C ILE A 397 38.48 42.24 -31.42
N LYS A 398 37.45 43.04 -31.64
CA LYS A 398 36.70 43.68 -30.57
C LYS A 398 35.32 43.04 -30.49
N ALA A 399 34.83 42.78 -29.30
CA ALA A 399 33.48 42.31 -29.02
C ALA A 399 32.78 43.34 -28.08
N LYS A 400 31.54 43.64 -28.35
CA LYS A 400 30.68 44.46 -27.49
C LYS A 400 29.55 43.60 -26.99
N VAL A 401 29.34 43.60 -25.69
CA VAL A 401 28.39 42.74 -25.01
C VAL A 401 27.65 43.52 -23.94
N PRO A 402 26.30 43.56 -23.93
CA PRO A 402 25.57 44.12 -22.81
C PRO A 402 25.77 43.20 -21.59
N SER A 403 26.09 43.75 -20.42
CA SER A 403 26.19 43.04 -19.17
C SER A 403 25.24 43.59 -18.11
N ILE A 404 24.73 42.73 -17.25
CA ILE A 404 23.97 43.15 -16.07
C ILE A 404 24.88 42.91 -14.87
N ASN A 405 25.12 44.01 -14.11
CA ASN A 405 26.01 44.00 -12.97
C ASN A 405 25.17 44.15 -11.69
N LEU A 406 25.40 43.25 -10.73
CA LEU A 406 24.75 43.25 -9.44
C LEU A 406 25.74 43.66 -8.36
N LEU A 407 25.33 44.61 -7.50
CA LEU A 407 26.14 45.13 -6.40
C LEU A 407 25.41 44.96 -5.08
N LYS A 408 26.10 44.44 -4.06
CA LYS A 408 25.59 44.37 -2.69
C LYS A 408 25.99 45.68 -1.98
N THR A 409 25.00 46.43 -1.53
CA THR A 409 25.20 47.68 -0.81
C THR A 409 24.34 47.65 0.46
N GLU A 410 24.78 48.40 1.48
CA GLU A 410 24.00 48.61 2.68
C GLU A 410 23.19 49.89 2.58
N ILE A 411 21.90 49.83 2.87
CA ILE A 411 21.01 50.96 2.94
C ILE A 411 20.77 51.32 4.40
N MET A 412 21.22 52.46 4.84
CA MET A 412 20.99 52.95 6.18
C MET A 412 19.74 53.85 6.18
N VAL A 413 18.73 53.49 6.96
CA VAL A 413 17.55 54.33 7.20
C VAL A 413 17.58 54.87 8.60
N GLU A 414 17.50 56.18 8.72
CA GLU A 414 17.41 56.88 10.00
C GLU A 414 15.97 57.37 10.20
N ILE A 415 15.35 56.95 11.28
CA ILE A 415 13.98 57.34 11.65
C ILE A 415 14.08 58.24 12.88
N ALA A 416 13.68 59.49 12.75
CA ALA A 416 13.67 60.46 13.80
C ALA A 416 12.26 61.06 14.02
N PRO A 417 11.31 60.30 14.62
CA PRO A 417 10.01 60.83 14.94
C PRO A 417 10.09 61.97 15.94
N ILE A 418 9.55 63.14 15.57
CA ILE A 418 9.57 64.31 16.43
C ILE A 418 8.39 64.26 17.38
N VAL A 419 8.68 64.21 18.70
CA VAL A 419 7.74 64.27 19.79
C VAL A 419 7.87 65.66 20.49
N GLY A 420 6.82 66.11 21.21
CA GLY A 420 6.71 67.50 21.65
C GLY A 420 7.82 67.98 22.57
N ASN A 421 8.10 67.29 23.69
CA ASN A 421 9.10 67.74 24.66
C ASN A 421 10.04 66.55 25.09
N ARG A 422 11.12 66.91 25.85
CA ARG A 422 12.12 65.92 26.23
C ARG A 422 11.54 64.73 27.00
N ASN A 423 10.62 64.98 27.93
CA ASN A 423 10.03 63.91 28.76
C ASN A 423 9.22 62.93 27.87
N GLN A 424 8.44 63.46 26.91
CA GLN A 424 7.69 62.62 25.96
C GLN A 424 8.62 61.79 25.04
N ALA A 425 9.80 62.27 24.70
CA ALA A 425 10.79 61.51 23.98
C ALA A 425 11.42 60.42 24.82
N GLU A 426 11.68 60.69 26.11
CA GLU A 426 12.19 59.71 27.05
C GLU A 426 11.13 58.61 27.35
N ASP A 427 9.87 58.98 27.51
CA ASP A 427 8.74 58.02 27.67
C ASP A 427 8.59 57.14 26.41
N LEU A 428 8.73 57.66 25.20
CA LEU A 428 8.68 56.89 23.96
C LEU A 428 9.83 55.91 23.85
N ILE A 429 11.04 56.32 24.27
CA ILE A 429 12.20 55.40 24.33
C ILE A 429 11.95 54.26 25.31
N GLU A 430 11.39 54.58 26.50
CA GLU A 430 11.07 53.56 27.51
C GLU A 430 10.01 52.62 27.01
N TYR A 431 8.98 53.09 26.33
CA TYR A 431 7.95 52.28 25.68
C TYR A 431 8.52 51.32 24.64
N ILE A 432 9.39 51.81 23.73
CA ILE A 432 10.06 50.99 22.72
C ILE A 432 10.95 49.92 23.39
N LYS A 433 11.74 50.31 24.39
CA LYS A 433 12.61 49.41 25.15
C LYS A 433 11.80 48.38 25.95
N GLY A 434 10.63 48.74 26.45
CA GLY A 434 9.73 47.83 27.15
C GLY A 434 9.28 46.67 26.29
N ASN A 435 8.90 46.97 25.06
CA ASN A 435 8.46 45.95 24.10
C ASN A 435 9.59 45.00 23.63
N MET A 436 10.86 45.41 23.78
CA MET A 436 12.01 44.57 23.48
C MET A 436 12.39 43.59 24.61
N LYS A 437 11.95 43.83 25.86
CA LYS A 437 12.40 43.03 27.02
C LYS A 437 11.94 41.60 27.01
N ASP A 438 10.70 41.34 26.51
CA ASP A 438 10.09 40.02 26.54
C ASP A 438 10.22 39.28 25.18
N ASN A 439 10.40 40.03 24.08
CA ASN A 439 10.59 39.50 22.73
C ASN A 439 11.48 40.49 21.92
N PRO A 440 12.70 40.07 21.48
CA PRO A 440 13.59 40.93 20.70
C PRO A 440 12.93 41.43 19.38
N ASP A 441 12.04 40.61 18.80
CA ASP A 441 11.32 40.96 17.57
C ASP A 441 10.07 41.84 17.82
N GLY A 442 9.65 42.00 19.06
CA GLY A 442 8.49 42.83 19.44
C GLY A 442 8.67 44.33 19.15
N ILE A 443 9.91 44.76 18.88
CA ILE A 443 10.20 46.13 18.42
C ILE A 443 9.49 46.45 17.10
N TRP A 444 9.43 45.49 16.17
CA TRP A 444 8.87 45.70 14.81
C TRP A 444 7.38 46.00 14.87
N ASP A 445 6.66 45.40 15.81
CA ASP A 445 5.21 45.55 16.00
C ASP A 445 4.87 46.80 16.84
N THR A 446 5.87 47.49 17.38
CA THR A 446 5.66 48.68 18.21
C THR A 446 5.06 49.80 17.38
N ASN A 447 3.91 50.31 17.80
CA ASN A 447 3.18 51.36 17.07
C ASN A 447 3.71 52.76 17.54
N ILE A 448 4.11 53.55 16.56
CA ILE A 448 4.51 54.94 16.73
C ILE A 448 3.68 55.83 15.80
N PHE A 449 2.80 56.64 16.38
CA PHE A 449 1.91 57.56 15.63
C PHE A 449 1.02 56.89 14.59
N GLY A 450 0.53 55.66 14.86
CA GLY A 450 -0.39 54.99 13.98
C GLY A 450 0.26 54.09 12.92
N LYS A 451 1.59 54.01 12.91
CA LYS A 451 2.36 53.04 12.07
C LYS A 451 3.26 52.18 12.95
N THR A 452 3.48 50.94 12.59
CA THR A 452 4.49 50.12 13.24
C THR A 452 5.91 50.54 12.85
N ILE A 453 6.90 50.24 13.69
CA ILE A 453 8.31 50.49 13.32
C ILE A 453 8.67 49.81 12.03
N GLU A 454 8.19 48.58 11.80
CA GLU A 454 8.36 47.84 10.54
C GLU A 454 7.86 48.68 9.33
N GLN A 455 6.64 49.22 9.42
CA GLN A 455 6.08 50.05 8.35
C GLN A 455 6.90 51.31 8.07
N ILE A 456 7.34 52.00 9.14
CA ILE A 456 8.13 53.24 9.01
C ILE A 456 9.50 52.96 8.39
N VAL A 457 10.15 51.84 8.83
CA VAL A 457 11.43 51.42 8.24
C VAL A 457 11.27 51.03 6.77
N SER A 458 10.23 50.27 6.45
CA SER A 458 9.90 49.86 5.09
C SER A 458 9.63 51.04 4.17
N ASP A 459 8.85 52.02 4.64
CA ASP A 459 8.62 53.26 3.92
C ASP A 459 9.94 54.03 3.65
N GLY A 460 10.82 54.13 4.66
CA GLY A 460 12.13 54.78 4.52
C GLY A 460 13.07 54.04 3.56
N ILE A 461 13.07 52.72 3.55
CA ILE A 461 13.81 51.92 2.56
C ILE A 461 13.25 52.16 1.16
N TYR A 462 11.92 52.13 1.03
CA TYR A 462 11.24 52.36 -0.24
C TYR A 462 11.59 53.73 -0.81
N GLU A 463 11.52 54.81 -0.01
CA GLU A 463 11.90 56.15 -0.41
C GLU A 463 13.35 56.22 -0.90
N LYS A 464 14.30 55.63 -0.20
CA LYS A 464 15.70 55.66 -0.60
C LYS A 464 15.98 54.82 -1.86
N THR A 465 15.27 53.75 -2.07
CA THR A 465 15.49 52.85 -3.21
C THR A 465 14.77 53.35 -4.47
N HIS A 466 13.60 54.02 -4.34
CA HIS A 466 12.77 54.44 -5.50
C HIS A 466 12.91 55.91 -5.88
N ASN A 467 13.46 56.73 -5.00
CA ASN A 467 13.65 58.17 -5.30
C ASN A 467 15.02 58.50 -5.92
N MET A 468 15.79 57.49 -6.36
CA MET A 468 16.99 57.76 -7.16
C MET A 468 16.59 58.33 -8.53
N THR A 469 17.14 59.48 -8.84
CA THR A 469 16.87 60.12 -10.15
C THR A 469 17.48 59.31 -11.29
N THR A 470 16.82 59.31 -12.45
CA THR A 470 17.33 58.66 -13.68
C THR A 470 18.75 59.09 -14.03
N GLU A 471 19.07 60.36 -13.76
CA GLU A 471 20.40 60.91 -13.96
C GLU A 471 21.45 60.29 -13.03
N SER A 472 21.10 60.04 -11.76
CA SER A 472 21.99 59.40 -10.80
C SER A 472 22.22 57.93 -11.15
N MET A 473 21.16 57.21 -11.57
CA MET A 473 21.27 55.84 -12.04
C MET A 473 22.15 55.73 -13.30
N GLY A 474 21.99 56.65 -14.26
CA GLY A 474 22.85 56.70 -15.44
C GLY A 474 24.33 56.92 -15.10
N LYS A 475 24.64 57.86 -14.20
CA LYS A 475 26.02 58.12 -13.75
C LYS A 475 26.65 56.91 -13.05
N ILE A 476 25.88 56.14 -12.30
CA ILE A 476 26.37 54.90 -11.69
C ILE A 476 26.66 53.85 -12.77
N GLY A 477 25.77 53.69 -13.74
CA GLY A 477 25.97 52.80 -14.89
C GLY A 477 27.22 53.15 -15.70
N ASP A 478 27.38 54.42 -16.08
CA ASP A 478 28.56 54.90 -16.82
C ASP A 478 29.85 54.67 -16.04
N THR A 479 29.80 54.81 -14.72
CA THR A 479 30.96 54.57 -13.86
C THR A 479 31.34 53.08 -13.84
N ILE A 480 30.38 52.18 -13.67
CA ILE A 480 30.61 50.75 -13.71
C ILE A 480 31.14 50.30 -15.08
N GLU A 481 30.56 50.84 -16.17
CA GLU A 481 31.01 50.61 -17.55
C GLU A 481 32.48 50.99 -17.74
N LYS A 482 32.89 52.16 -17.24
CA LYS A 482 34.31 52.61 -17.28
C LYS A 482 35.22 51.69 -16.45
N VAL A 483 34.81 51.31 -15.24
CA VAL A 483 35.58 50.39 -14.40
C VAL A 483 35.81 49.07 -15.08
N MET A 484 34.80 48.54 -15.73
CA MET A 484 34.87 47.25 -16.44
C MET A 484 35.71 47.29 -17.71
N ASN A 485 35.68 48.38 -18.45
CA ASN A 485 36.38 48.49 -19.75
C ASN A 485 37.78 49.08 -19.66
N GLU A 486 38.07 49.91 -18.66
CA GLU A 486 39.35 50.55 -18.44
C GLU A 486 40.08 49.83 -17.32
N ASN A 487 41.09 49.02 -17.61
CA ASN A 487 41.91 48.27 -16.64
C ASN A 487 42.72 49.18 -15.67
N SER A 488 42.26 50.42 -15.40
CA SER A 488 42.89 51.35 -14.51
C SER A 488 42.38 51.18 -13.08
N GLY A 489 43.17 50.63 -12.21
CA GLY A 489 42.85 50.23 -10.85
C GLY A 489 42.49 51.29 -9.83
N LEU A 490 42.05 52.49 -10.23
CA LEU A 490 41.57 53.51 -9.31
C LEU A 490 40.37 54.26 -9.89
N VAL A 491 39.21 54.07 -9.26
CA VAL A 491 38.01 54.88 -9.53
C VAL A 491 37.74 55.78 -8.33
N CYS A 492 37.69 57.07 -8.55
CA CYS A 492 37.31 58.02 -7.54
C CYS A 492 35.86 58.48 -7.79
N LEU A 493 34.92 58.06 -6.95
CA LEU A 493 33.55 58.52 -6.92
C LEU A 493 33.44 59.75 -6.01
N ILE A 494 33.13 60.92 -6.56
CA ILE A 494 32.87 62.11 -5.74
C ILE A 494 31.35 62.37 -5.76
N ALA A 495 30.69 62.06 -4.63
CA ALA A 495 29.30 62.45 -4.44
C ALA A 495 29.24 63.91 -3.99
N VAL A 496 28.70 64.76 -4.84
CA VAL A 496 28.51 66.19 -4.49
C VAL A 496 27.05 66.40 -4.09
N SER A 497 26.82 66.55 -2.80
CA SER A 497 25.51 66.98 -2.29
C SER A 497 25.44 68.53 -2.43
N TYR A 498 24.63 68.98 -3.36
CA TYR A 498 24.31 70.43 -3.42
C TYR A 498 23.31 70.76 -2.33
N THR A 499 23.80 71.29 -1.18
CA THR A 499 22.97 72.10 -0.31
C THR A 499 22.90 73.48 -0.95
N HIS A 500 21.68 73.90 -1.26
CA HIS A 500 21.46 75.29 -1.67
C HIS A 500 21.86 76.23 -0.55
N LEU A 501 23.09 76.76 -0.63
CA LEU A 501 23.50 77.97 0.07
C LEU A 501 22.91 79.14 -0.68
N THR A 502 21.78 79.69 -0.25
CA THR A 502 21.33 81.00 -0.59
C THR A 502 22.35 81.99 -0.03
N LEU A 503 23.21 82.55 -0.88
CA LEU A 503 24.04 83.65 -0.53
C LEU A 503 23.13 84.83 -0.19
N PRO A 504 23.32 85.52 0.94
CA PRO A 504 22.58 86.72 1.20
C PRO A 504 23.05 87.82 0.20
N THR A 505 22.07 88.40 -0.51
CA THR A 505 22.28 89.51 -1.33
C THR A 505 22.73 90.72 -0.51
N ILE A 506 24.02 91.02 -0.54
CA ILE A 506 24.50 92.30 0.01
C ILE A 506 24.14 93.38 -0.98
N LEU A 507 23.12 94.15 -0.61
CA LEU A 507 22.86 95.48 -1.27
C LEU A 507 23.95 96.43 -0.76
N LEU A 508 24.86 96.79 -1.68
CA LEU A 508 25.72 98.00 -1.52
C LEU A 508 24.94 99.18 -2.04
N VAL A 509 24.72 100.15 -1.16
CA VAL A 509 24.36 101.54 -1.49
C VAL A 509 25.62 102.29 -1.76
#